data_5f05d384ad049d5eeb80c586b68dee5b
#
_entry.id   5f05d384ad049d5eeb80c586b68dee5b
#
_cell.length_a   1.000
_cell.length_b   1.000
_cell.length_c   1.000
_cell.angle_alpha   90.00
_cell.angle_beta   90.00
_cell.angle_gamma   90.00
#
_symmetry.space_group_name_H-M   'P 1'
#
loop_
_entity.id
_entity.type
_entity.pdbx_description
1 polymer ?
#
loop_
_entity_poly.entity_id
_entity_poly.type
_entity_poly.pdbx_seq_one_letter_code
_entity_poly.pdbx_strand_id
1 'polypeptide(L)'
;APGGKGTQLAQKMCGEGIIVLNEKLPDRARILLQNAERLGIRNAVVTCADPAALADQLPAYFDKILVDAPCSGEGMFRKEPEAARQWSEENVAMCADRQRKILVSAAKMLAPGGKLVYSTCTFAEEEDEENAAWFVREFPQFSLVKQVKLWPHRAEGEGHFAALFCREDGDGMMQRQERPAADKKAVALWRSFARDFLKKPFAEDCTLL
;
A
#
# COMPACT_ATOMS: atom_id res chain seq x y z
N ALA A 1 8.58 2.00 8.76
CA ALA A 1 9.82 1.31 8.41
C ALA A 1 10.04 1.38 6.91
N PRO A 2 11.25 1.54 6.42
CA PRO A 2 11.51 1.79 5.01
C PRO A 2 11.29 0.55 4.13
N GLY A 3 10.04 0.07 4.07
CA GLY A 3 9.60 -0.90 3.10
C GLY A 3 9.69 -2.38 3.46
N GLY A 4 9.90 -2.75 4.73
CA GLY A 4 10.04 -4.15 5.12
C GLY A 4 8.89 -5.06 4.64
N LYS A 5 7.64 -4.67 4.87
CA LYS A 5 6.48 -5.43 4.39
C LYS A 5 6.37 -5.42 2.85
N GLY A 6 6.62 -4.25 2.22
CA GLY A 6 6.55 -4.11 0.76
C GLY A 6 7.62 -4.93 0.03
N THR A 7 8.86 -4.91 0.50
CA THR A 7 9.94 -5.71 -0.11
C THR A 7 9.75 -7.21 0.11
N GLN A 8 9.18 -7.63 1.25
CA GLN A 8 8.80 -9.02 1.47
C GLN A 8 7.70 -9.49 0.51
N LEU A 9 6.70 -8.63 0.24
CA LEU A 9 5.67 -8.92 -0.77
C LEU A 9 6.27 -9.04 -2.16
N ALA A 10 7.14 -8.10 -2.55
CA ALA A 10 7.83 -8.13 -3.84
C ALA A 10 8.63 -9.43 -4.05
N GLN A 11 9.32 -9.89 -3.00
CA GLN A 11 10.03 -11.17 -3.04
C GLN A 11 9.08 -12.35 -3.28
N LYS A 12 7.92 -12.36 -2.62
CA LYS A 12 6.91 -13.41 -2.80
C LYS A 12 6.23 -13.39 -4.17
N MET A 13 6.24 -12.26 -4.86
CA MET A 13 5.75 -12.14 -6.24
C MET A 13 6.68 -12.79 -7.27
N CYS A 14 7.91 -13.14 -6.90
CA CYS A 14 8.88 -13.79 -7.80
C CYS A 14 9.11 -13.04 -9.12
N GLY A 15 8.95 -11.72 -9.13
CA GLY A 15 9.08 -10.87 -10.32
C GLY A 15 7.82 -10.79 -11.19
N GLU A 16 6.74 -11.44 -10.81
CA GLU A 16 5.46 -11.37 -11.52
C GLU A 16 4.64 -10.14 -11.10
N GLY A 17 3.92 -9.55 -12.05
CA GLY A 17 3.10 -8.37 -11.80
C GLY A 17 3.91 -7.13 -11.45
N ILE A 18 3.23 -6.11 -10.93
CA ILE A 18 3.82 -4.82 -10.50
C ILE A 18 3.44 -4.57 -9.05
N ILE A 19 4.40 -4.13 -8.24
CA ILE A 19 4.16 -3.64 -6.89
C ILE A 19 4.40 -2.13 -6.84
N VAL A 20 3.40 -1.39 -6.37
CA VAL A 20 3.53 0.04 -6.08
C VAL A 20 3.82 0.22 -4.59
N LEU A 21 4.95 0.83 -4.28
CA LEU A 21 5.41 1.10 -2.93
C LEU A 21 5.25 2.61 -2.68
N ASN A 22 4.23 3.01 -1.93
CA ASN A 22 3.95 4.41 -1.65
C ASN A 22 4.41 4.82 -0.26
N GLU A 23 5.04 5.97 -0.18
CA GLU A 23 5.40 6.64 1.08
C GLU A 23 5.13 8.15 0.92
N LYS A 24 4.46 8.75 1.90
CA LYS A 24 4.09 10.17 1.84
C LYS A 24 5.26 11.13 2.08
N LEU A 25 6.23 10.75 2.91
CA LEU A 25 7.35 11.59 3.30
C LEU A 25 8.53 11.40 2.33
N PRO A 26 9.03 12.47 1.66
CA PRO A 26 10.06 12.36 0.63
C PRO A 26 11.35 11.66 1.09
N ASP A 27 11.84 11.96 2.28
CA ASP A 27 13.06 11.33 2.79
C ASP A 27 12.89 9.84 3.03
N ARG A 28 11.73 9.42 3.53
CA ARG A 28 11.38 8.01 3.71
C ARG A 28 11.14 7.31 2.36
N ALA A 29 10.54 8.00 1.39
CA ALA A 29 10.37 7.48 0.03
C ALA A 29 11.72 7.22 -0.64
N ARG A 30 12.71 8.11 -0.43
CA ARG A 30 14.09 7.91 -0.92
C ARG A 30 14.74 6.66 -0.31
N ILE A 31 14.59 6.44 1.01
CA ILE A 31 15.10 5.24 1.67
C ILE A 31 14.38 3.98 1.16
N LEU A 32 13.08 4.07 0.91
CA LEU A 32 12.28 2.98 0.34
C LEU A 32 12.79 2.59 -1.06
N LEU A 33 13.06 3.58 -1.92
CA LEU A 33 13.65 3.37 -3.24
C LEU A 33 15.01 2.69 -3.14
N GLN A 34 15.93 3.21 -2.31
CA GLN A 34 17.25 2.63 -2.08
C GLN A 34 17.17 1.16 -1.62
N ASN A 35 16.21 0.83 -0.76
CA ASN A 35 16.01 -0.54 -0.31
C ASN A 35 15.47 -1.44 -1.42
N ALA A 36 14.54 -0.96 -2.26
CA ALA A 36 14.06 -1.70 -3.42
C ALA A 36 15.19 -1.99 -4.42
N GLU A 37 16.02 -1.00 -4.72
CA GLU A 37 17.19 -1.13 -5.60
C GLU A 37 18.23 -2.10 -5.01
N ARG A 38 18.60 -1.92 -3.74
CA ARG A 38 19.56 -2.78 -3.04
C ARG A 38 19.15 -4.25 -3.02
N LEU A 39 17.85 -4.52 -2.95
CA LEU A 39 17.28 -5.88 -2.96
C LEU A 39 17.04 -6.41 -4.38
N GLY A 40 17.33 -5.62 -5.41
CA GLY A 40 17.18 -6.02 -6.81
C GLY A 40 15.73 -6.25 -7.23
N ILE A 41 14.76 -5.53 -6.63
CA ILE A 41 13.34 -5.65 -6.94
C ILE A 41 13.07 -4.91 -8.27
N ARG A 42 12.85 -5.67 -9.34
CA ARG A 42 12.72 -5.13 -10.71
C ARG A 42 11.31 -4.68 -11.07
N ASN A 43 10.31 -5.21 -10.40
CA ASN A 43 8.89 -4.98 -10.67
C ASN A 43 8.26 -3.99 -9.66
N ALA A 44 9.08 -3.15 -9.01
CA ALA A 44 8.60 -2.14 -8.08
C ALA A 44 8.54 -0.75 -8.73
N VAL A 45 7.46 -0.03 -8.43
CA VAL A 45 7.32 1.42 -8.67
C VAL A 45 7.25 2.09 -7.31
N VAL A 46 8.19 2.98 -7.01
CA VAL A 46 8.16 3.77 -5.77
C VAL A 46 7.52 5.11 -6.03
N THR A 47 6.51 5.45 -5.26
CA THR A 47 5.79 6.72 -5.33
C THR A 47 5.93 7.51 -4.03
N CYS A 48 5.91 8.82 -4.16
CA CYS A 48 5.89 9.75 -3.03
C CYS A 48 4.63 10.61 -3.11
N ALA A 49 3.52 10.08 -2.59
CA ALA A 49 2.21 10.73 -2.75
C ALA A 49 1.33 10.58 -1.50
N ASP A 50 0.45 11.55 -1.31
CA ASP A 50 -0.65 11.41 -0.36
C ASP A 50 -1.60 10.29 -0.85
N PRO A 51 -2.08 9.38 0.01
CA PRO A 51 -2.99 8.30 -0.38
C PRO A 51 -4.24 8.77 -1.11
N ALA A 52 -4.80 9.95 -0.76
CA ALA A 52 -5.98 10.49 -1.43
C ALA A 52 -5.66 10.91 -2.88
N ALA A 53 -4.53 11.58 -3.09
CA ALA A 53 -4.08 11.97 -4.42
C ALA A 53 -3.81 10.74 -5.31
N LEU A 54 -3.22 9.68 -4.73
CA LEU A 54 -3.00 8.43 -5.43
C LEU A 54 -4.32 7.75 -5.80
N ALA A 55 -5.31 7.78 -4.90
CA ALA A 55 -6.64 7.20 -5.12
C ALA A 55 -7.42 7.92 -6.23
N ASP A 56 -7.19 9.21 -6.43
CA ASP A 56 -7.79 9.97 -7.53
C ASP A 56 -7.22 9.59 -8.91
N GLN A 57 -5.96 9.14 -8.93
CA GLN A 57 -5.29 8.74 -10.18
C GLN A 57 -5.47 7.25 -10.51
N LEU A 58 -5.68 6.41 -9.52
CA LEU A 58 -5.71 4.95 -9.68
C LEU A 58 -6.98 4.31 -9.07
N PRO A 59 -8.20 4.76 -9.43
CA PRO A 59 -9.43 4.17 -8.91
C PRO A 59 -9.59 2.73 -9.43
N ALA A 60 -9.99 1.81 -8.54
CA ALA A 60 -10.21 0.38 -8.84
C ALA A 60 -9.05 -0.28 -9.64
N TYR A 61 -7.82 0.10 -9.33
CA TYR A 61 -6.64 -0.30 -10.10
C TYR A 61 -5.93 -1.54 -9.54
N PHE A 62 -5.91 -1.70 -8.22
CA PHE A 62 -5.11 -2.75 -7.56
C PHE A 62 -5.93 -3.99 -7.23
N ASP A 63 -5.40 -5.17 -7.53
CA ASP A 63 -5.98 -6.45 -7.10
C ASP A 63 -5.77 -6.70 -5.61
N LYS A 64 -4.68 -6.17 -5.05
CA LYS A 64 -4.32 -6.33 -3.64
C LYS A 64 -3.70 -5.06 -3.11
N ILE A 65 -4.12 -4.67 -1.91
CA ILE A 65 -3.56 -3.52 -1.20
C ILE A 65 -3.13 -3.96 0.19
N LEU A 66 -1.95 -3.50 0.63
CA LEU A 66 -1.52 -3.57 2.02
C LEU A 66 -1.39 -2.14 2.55
N VAL A 67 -2.17 -1.83 3.56
CA VAL A 67 -2.05 -0.59 4.34
C VAL A 67 -1.24 -0.90 5.61
N ASP A 68 0.00 -0.44 5.65
CA ASP A 68 0.83 -0.43 6.86
C ASP A 68 0.67 0.95 7.48
N ALA A 69 -0.33 1.07 8.36
CA ALA A 69 -0.85 2.35 8.78
C ALA A 69 0.04 3.03 9.85
N PRO A 70 0.20 4.36 9.78
CA PRO A 70 0.78 5.10 10.91
C PRO A 70 -0.13 4.94 12.13
N CYS A 71 0.44 4.58 13.27
CA CYS A 71 -0.29 4.27 14.50
C CYS A 71 0.41 4.82 15.74
N SER A 72 -0.21 4.73 16.90
CA SER A 72 0.37 5.14 18.19
C SER A 72 1.60 4.34 18.61
N GLY A 73 1.78 3.13 18.04
CA GLY A 73 3.01 2.37 18.11
C GLY A 73 3.24 1.62 19.44
N GLU A 74 2.22 1.32 20.21
CA GLU A 74 2.32 0.63 21.50
C GLU A 74 3.12 -0.68 21.42
N GLY A 75 2.95 -1.43 20.33
CA GLY A 75 3.71 -2.65 20.07
C GLY A 75 5.20 -2.43 19.89
N MET A 76 5.67 -1.19 19.72
CA MET A 76 7.07 -0.86 19.51
C MET A 76 7.77 -0.30 20.75
N PHE A 77 7.08 -0.09 21.86
CA PHE A 77 7.62 0.56 23.07
C PHE A 77 8.89 -0.11 23.60
N ARG A 78 9.00 -1.42 23.42
CA ARG A 78 10.18 -2.18 23.82
C ARG A 78 11.43 -1.85 22.97
N LYS A 79 11.22 -1.57 21.67
CA LYS A 79 12.30 -1.23 20.72
C LYS A 79 12.57 0.25 20.62
N GLU A 80 11.53 1.06 20.77
CA GLU A 80 11.55 2.50 20.62
C GLU A 80 10.97 3.18 21.87
N PRO A 81 11.75 3.32 22.95
CA PRO A 81 11.26 3.92 24.21
C PRO A 81 10.70 5.34 24.04
N GLU A 82 11.16 6.06 23.01
CA GLU A 82 10.64 7.40 22.70
C GLU A 82 9.17 7.35 22.25
N ALA A 83 8.73 6.29 21.59
CA ALA A 83 7.32 6.11 21.22
C ALA A 83 6.43 6.02 22.47
N ALA A 84 6.91 5.39 23.54
CA ALA A 84 6.19 5.33 24.82
C ALA A 84 6.05 6.70 25.49
N ARG A 85 7.04 7.59 25.33
CA ARG A 85 6.98 8.97 25.88
C ARG A 85 6.02 9.88 25.13
N GLN A 86 5.83 9.62 23.84
CA GLN A 86 4.95 10.40 22.97
C GLN A 86 3.52 9.87 22.95
N TRP A 87 3.26 8.75 23.60
CA TRP A 87 1.95 8.13 23.64
C TRP A 87 0.97 8.96 24.49
N SER A 88 -0.25 9.12 24.00
CA SER A 88 -1.39 9.67 24.72
C SER A 88 -2.68 9.18 24.09
N GLU A 89 -3.80 9.26 24.82
CA GLU A 89 -5.12 8.92 24.30
C GLU A 89 -5.51 9.82 23.11
N GLU A 90 -5.13 11.10 23.14
CA GLU A 90 -5.37 12.01 22.03
C GLU A 90 -4.57 11.59 20.78
N ASN A 91 -3.34 11.08 20.95
CA ASN A 91 -2.55 10.58 19.85
C ASN A 91 -3.17 9.32 19.25
N VAL A 92 -3.70 8.40 20.05
CA VAL A 92 -4.46 7.22 19.61
C VAL A 92 -5.66 7.65 18.77
N ALA A 93 -6.50 8.56 19.26
CA ALA A 93 -7.67 9.07 18.54
C ALA A 93 -7.29 9.74 17.21
N MET A 94 -6.23 10.55 17.21
CA MET A 94 -5.71 11.20 16.00
C MET A 94 -5.18 10.17 15.00
N CYS A 95 -4.53 9.11 15.44
CA CYS A 95 -4.05 8.03 14.59
C CYS A 95 -5.23 7.25 14.00
N ALA A 96 -6.23 6.90 14.79
CA ALA A 96 -7.44 6.23 14.34
C ALA A 96 -8.15 7.00 13.21
N ASP A 97 -8.35 8.32 13.39
CA ASP A 97 -8.95 9.18 12.35
C ASP A 97 -8.09 9.22 11.07
N ARG A 98 -6.77 9.32 11.20
CA ARG A 98 -5.85 9.30 10.06
C ARG A 98 -5.92 7.97 9.30
N GLN A 99 -6.01 6.86 10.01
CA GLN A 99 -6.11 5.52 9.44
C GLN A 99 -7.41 5.36 8.65
N ARG A 100 -8.55 5.87 9.16
CA ARG A 100 -9.83 5.89 8.44
C ARG A 100 -9.69 6.60 7.09
N LYS A 101 -9.03 7.74 7.03
CA LYS A 101 -8.79 8.48 5.78
C LYS A 101 -7.95 7.67 4.78
N ILE A 102 -6.96 6.93 5.28
CA ILE A 102 -6.14 6.04 4.44
C ILE A 102 -6.98 4.85 3.94
N LEU A 103 -7.81 4.26 4.80
CA LEU A 103 -8.70 3.15 4.42
C LEU A 103 -9.73 3.56 3.37
N VAL A 104 -10.30 4.78 3.45
CA VAL A 104 -11.16 5.36 2.39
C VAL A 104 -10.42 5.40 1.05
N SER A 105 -9.19 5.87 1.05
CA SER A 105 -8.36 5.92 -0.16
C SER A 105 -8.07 4.52 -0.70
N ALA A 106 -7.76 3.57 0.18
CA ALA A 106 -7.52 2.18 -0.21
C ALA A 106 -8.77 1.51 -0.79
N ALA A 107 -9.95 1.75 -0.20
CA ALA A 107 -11.22 1.25 -0.72
C ALA A 107 -11.51 1.73 -2.15
N LYS A 108 -11.17 3.00 -2.45
CA LYS A 108 -11.34 3.59 -3.79
C LYS A 108 -10.39 2.96 -4.81
N MET A 109 -9.16 2.64 -4.39
CA MET A 109 -8.12 2.09 -5.27
C MET A 109 -8.25 0.58 -5.51
N LEU A 110 -8.91 -0.17 -4.64
CA LEU A 110 -9.01 -1.63 -4.77
C LEU A 110 -10.02 -2.00 -5.86
N ALA A 111 -9.66 -2.92 -6.75
CA ALA A 111 -10.55 -3.46 -7.77
C ALA A 111 -11.64 -4.36 -7.15
N PRO A 112 -12.81 -4.54 -7.82
CA PRO A 112 -13.77 -5.57 -7.46
C PRO A 112 -13.11 -6.96 -7.35
N GLY A 113 -13.51 -7.78 -6.38
CA GLY A 113 -12.86 -9.06 -6.07
C GLY A 113 -11.49 -8.96 -5.39
N GLY A 114 -10.99 -7.75 -5.22
CA GLY A 114 -9.68 -7.48 -4.63
C GLY A 114 -9.61 -7.73 -3.13
N LYS A 115 -8.38 -7.80 -2.60
CA LYS A 115 -8.10 -8.02 -1.18
C LYS A 115 -7.35 -6.86 -0.56
N LEU A 116 -7.80 -6.41 0.60
CA LEU A 116 -7.17 -5.36 1.39
C LEU A 116 -6.68 -5.95 2.71
N VAL A 117 -5.41 -5.75 3.01
CA VAL A 117 -4.86 -5.99 4.35
C VAL A 117 -4.61 -4.66 5.01
N TYR A 118 -5.19 -4.46 6.17
CA TYR A 118 -4.92 -3.35 7.06
C TYR A 118 -4.04 -3.83 8.21
N SER A 119 -2.98 -3.13 8.55
CA SER A 119 -2.08 -3.50 9.64
C SER A 119 -1.58 -2.29 10.42
N THR A 120 -1.39 -2.49 11.73
CA THR A 120 -0.80 -1.55 12.68
C THR A 120 0.24 -2.24 13.55
N CYS A 121 1.00 -1.47 14.31
CA CYS A 121 1.87 -1.95 15.38
C CYS A 121 1.43 -1.40 16.75
N THR A 122 0.13 -1.29 16.99
CA THR A 122 -0.46 -0.87 18.27
C THR A 122 -1.32 -1.97 18.86
N PHE A 123 -1.83 -1.74 20.07
CA PHE A 123 -2.82 -2.59 20.75
C PHE A 123 -4.14 -1.84 21.01
N ALA A 124 -4.20 -0.55 20.69
CA ALA A 124 -5.37 0.27 20.88
C ALA A 124 -6.55 -0.25 20.04
N GLU A 125 -7.69 -0.52 20.67
CA GLU A 125 -8.88 -1.05 20.00
C GLU A 125 -9.43 -0.05 18.98
N GLU A 126 -9.34 1.25 19.28
CA GLU A 126 -9.77 2.35 18.43
C GLU A 126 -9.06 2.37 17.08
N GLU A 127 -7.77 2.01 17.08
CA GLU A 127 -6.95 1.93 15.88
C GLU A 127 -7.07 0.60 15.17
N ASP A 128 -7.44 -0.46 15.85
CA ASP A 128 -7.44 -1.84 15.38
C ASP A 128 -8.87 -2.33 15.06
N GLU A 129 -9.53 -2.93 16.06
CA GLU A 129 -10.81 -3.61 15.89
C GLU A 129 -11.94 -2.64 15.55
N GLU A 130 -11.96 -1.45 16.18
CA GLU A 130 -13.00 -0.44 15.91
C GLU A 130 -12.86 0.12 14.49
N ASN A 131 -11.63 0.37 14.02
CA ASN A 131 -11.39 0.79 12.66
C ASN A 131 -11.74 -0.30 11.64
N ALA A 132 -11.47 -1.56 11.96
CA ALA A 132 -11.88 -2.68 11.10
C ALA A 132 -13.41 -2.82 11.03
N ALA A 133 -14.11 -2.69 12.18
CA ALA A 133 -15.57 -2.72 12.24
C ALA A 133 -16.21 -1.50 11.55
N TRP A 134 -15.63 -0.31 11.76
CA TRP A 134 -16.06 0.91 11.06
C TRP A 134 -15.93 0.75 9.56
N PHE A 135 -14.83 0.17 9.06
CA PHE A 135 -14.58 0.03 7.64
C PHE A 135 -15.66 -0.80 6.92
N VAL A 136 -16.04 -1.97 7.46
CA VAL A 136 -17.09 -2.79 6.83
C VAL A 136 -18.49 -2.19 6.97
N ARG A 137 -18.74 -1.37 7.99
CA ARG A 137 -19.99 -0.63 8.13
C ARG A 137 -20.10 0.52 7.13
N GLU A 138 -19.01 1.24 6.90
CA GLU A 138 -18.95 2.37 5.97
C GLU A 138 -18.94 1.90 4.51
N PHE A 139 -18.31 0.75 4.23
CA PHE A 139 -18.17 0.18 2.89
C PHE A 139 -18.82 -1.20 2.82
N PRO A 140 -20.15 -1.29 2.65
CA PRO A 140 -20.88 -2.57 2.66
C PRO A 140 -20.43 -3.58 1.60
N GLN A 141 -19.76 -3.12 0.53
CA GLN A 141 -19.15 -3.99 -0.48
C GLN A 141 -17.88 -4.71 -0.03
N PHE A 142 -17.45 -4.50 1.22
CA PHE A 142 -16.32 -5.20 1.82
C PHE A 142 -16.78 -6.13 2.94
N SER A 143 -16.20 -7.30 3.00
CA SER A 143 -16.36 -8.24 4.12
C SER A 143 -15.04 -8.41 4.87
N LEU A 144 -15.10 -8.47 6.19
CA LEU A 144 -13.97 -8.84 7.05
C LEU A 144 -13.82 -10.37 7.04
N VAL A 145 -12.74 -10.84 6.42
CA VAL A 145 -12.47 -12.29 6.28
C VAL A 145 -11.78 -12.85 7.52
N LYS A 146 -10.81 -12.10 8.04
CA LYS A 146 -9.99 -12.53 9.20
C LYS A 146 -9.34 -11.32 9.84
N GLN A 147 -9.21 -11.36 11.16
CA GLN A 147 -8.34 -10.45 11.89
C GLN A 147 -7.47 -11.21 12.88
N VAL A 148 -6.31 -10.68 13.19
CA VAL A 148 -5.36 -11.26 14.13
C VAL A 148 -4.64 -10.13 14.88
N LYS A 149 -4.50 -10.29 16.19
CA LYS A 149 -3.66 -9.44 17.04
C LYS A 149 -2.56 -10.30 17.64
N LEU A 150 -1.31 -9.95 17.36
CA LEU A 150 -0.13 -10.63 17.86
C LEU A 150 0.37 -9.93 19.12
N TRP A 151 0.40 -10.66 20.20
CA TRP A 151 0.85 -10.18 21.50
C TRP A 151 2.26 -10.69 21.80
N PRO A 152 3.19 -9.83 22.29
CA PRO A 152 4.57 -10.24 22.56
C PRO A 152 4.73 -11.38 23.56
N HIS A 153 3.75 -11.58 24.43
CA HIS A 153 3.75 -12.68 25.41
C HIS A 153 3.21 -14.02 24.87
N ARG A 154 2.69 -14.02 23.63
CA ARG A 154 2.11 -15.20 22.97
C ARG A 154 2.81 -15.59 21.68
N ALA A 155 3.60 -14.68 21.10
CA ALA A 155 4.31 -14.92 19.86
C ALA A 155 5.68 -14.25 19.92
N GLU A 156 6.67 -14.82 19.21
CA GLU A 156 7.95 -14.15 19.02
C GLU A 156 7.78 -12.89 18.17
N GLY A 157 8.28 -11.77 18.64
CA GLY A 157 8.23 -10.48 17.96
C GLY A 157 7.62 -9.37 18.79
N GLU A 158 7.33 -8.27 18.11
CA GLU A 158 6.65 -7.12 18.67
C GLU A 158 5.12 -7.19 18.41
N GLY A 159 4.36 -6.29 19.04
CA GLY A 159 2.91 -6.23 18.86
C GLY A 159 2.52 -5.86 17.43
N HIS A 160 1.53 -6.57 16.88
CA HIS A 160 1.00 -6.28 15.56
C HIS A 160 -0.48 -6.63 15.48
N PHE A 161 -1.23 -5.82 14.76
CA PHE A 161 -2.59 -6.15 14.33
C PHE A 161 -2.63 -6.28 12.80
N ALA A 162 -3.48 -7.15 12.30
CA ALA A 162 -3.80 -7.25 10.88
C ALA A 162 -5.25 -7.68 10.68
N ALA A 163 -5.94 -7.01 9.76
CA ALA A 163 -7.28 -7.36 9.29
C ALA A 163 -7.26 -7.54 7.78
N LEU A 164 -7.83 -8.65 7.31
CA LEU A 164 -7.99 -8.97 5.90
C LEU A 164 -9.44 -8.73 5.49
N PHE A 165 -9.62 -7.87 4.50
CA PHE A 165 -10.90 -7.61 3.87
C PHE A 165 -10.92 -8.12 2.43
N CYS A 166 -12.09 -8.53 1.96
CA CYS A 166 -12.36 -8.86 0.58
C CYS A 166 -13.42 -7.89 0.04
N ARG A 167 -13.17 -7.30 -1.11
CA ARG A 167 -14.18 -6.54 -1.86
C ARG A 167 -15.00 -7.52 -2.69
N GLU A 168 -16.32 -7.42 -2.63
CA GLU A 168 -17.22 -8.24 -3.44
C GLU A 168 -16.98 -8.00 -4.93
N ASP A 169 -17.18 -9.04 -5.73
CA ASP A 169 -17.22 -8.92 -7.18
C ASP A 169 -18.46 -8.09 -7.55
N GLY A 170 -18.27 -6.88 -8.00
CA GLY A 170 -19.32 -6.07 -8.59
C GLY A 170 -19.41 -6.33 -10.10
N ASP A 171 -20.56 -6.10 -10.69
CA ASP A 171 -20.75 -6.09 -12.15
C ASP A 171 -19.93 -5.00 -12.89
N GLY A 172 -19.07 -4.30 -12.17
CA GLY A 172 -18.17 -3.31 -12.71
C GLY A 172 -16.99 -3.99 -13.41
N MET A 173 -17.11 -4.18 -14.74
CA MET A 173 -15.92 -4.23 -15.58
C MET A 173 -14.97 -3.12 -15.11
N MET A 174 -13.71 -3.47 -14.83
CA MET A 174 -12.65 -2.45 -14.74
C MET A 174 -12.85 -1.54 -15.95
N GLN A 175 -13.37 -0.34 -15.73
CA GLN A 175 -13.27 0.70 -16.75
C GLN A 175 -11.78 0.96 -16.87
N ARG A 176 -11.18 0.30 -17.85
CA ARG A 176 -9.85 0.65 -18.31
C ARG A 176 -9.98 2.11 -18.71
N GLN A 177 -9.52 3.01 -17.83
CA GLN A 177 -9.46 4.43 -18.22
C GLN A 177 -8.72 4.46 -19.56
N GLU A 178 -9.36 5.08 -20.55
CA GLU A 178 -8.68 5.37 -21.81
C GLU A 178 -7.41 6.12 -21.46
N ARG A 179 -6.29 5.47 -21.71
CA ARG A 179 -4.98 6.06 -21.42
C ARG A 179 -4.86 7.31 -22.28
N PRO A 180 -4.47 8.47 -21.72
CA PRO A 180 -4.19 9.63 -22.53
C PRO A 180 -3.21 9.22 -23.64
N ALA A 181 -3.48 9.65 -24.86
CA ALA A 181 -2.61 9.34 -25.99
C ALA A 181 -1.19 9.81 -25.65
N ALA A 182 -0.22 8.91 -25.72
CA ALA A 182 1.16 9.24 -25.40
C ALA A 182 1.66 10.37 -26.30
N ASP A 183 2.43 11.30 -25.74
CA ASP A 183 3.03 12.40 -26.51
C ASP A 183 3.85 11.81 -27.66
N LYS A 184 3.50 12.21 -28.90
CA LYS A 184 4.16 11.74 -30.13
C LYS A 184 5.67 11.95 -30.09
N LYS A 185 6.14 13.04 -29.46
CA LYS A 185 7.55 13.34 -29.30
C LYS A 185 8.23 12.39 -28.32
N ALA A 186 7.58 12.08 -27.20
CA ALA A 186 8.07 11.09 -26.22
C ALA A 186 8.16 9.69 -26.85
N VAL A 187 7.15 9.28 -27.63
CA VAL A 187 7.16 8.00 -28.35
C VAL A 187 8.29 7.93 -29.36
N ALA A 188 8.53 9.02 -30.11
CA ALA A 188 9.63 9.05 -31.09
C ALA A 188 11.00 8.95 -30.42
N LEU A 189 11.22 9.66 -29.31
CA LEU A 189 12.46 9.57 -28.52
C LEU A 189 12.66 8.17 -27.94
N TRP A 190 11.60 7.58 -27.40
CA TRP A 190 11.65 6.21 -26.90
C TRP A 190 12.01 5.20 -27.99
N ARG A 191 11.38 5.28 -29.17
CA ARG A 191 11.67 4.38 -30.29
C ARG A 191 13.12 4.50 -30.76
N SER A 192 13.66 5.71 -30.80
CA SER A 192 15.07 5.92 -31.12
C SER A 192 15.98 5.27 -30.07
N PHE A 193 15.74 5.53 -28.79
CA PHE A 193 16.48 4.93 -27.70
C PHE A 193 16.40 3.39 -27.74
N ALA A 194 15.18 2.83 -27.89
CA ALA A 194 14.98 1.40 -27.92
C ALA A 194 15.76 0.74 -29.06
N ARG A 195 15.75 1.33 -30.26
CA ARG A 195 16.50 0.84 -31.41
C ARG A 195 18.02 0.86 -31.19
N ASP A 196 18.51 1.93 -30.56
CA ASP A 196 19.96 2.19 -30.49
C ASP A 196 20.62 1.47 -29.30
N PHE A 197 19.85 1.20 -28.23
CA PHE A 197 20.39 0.71 -26.95
C PHE A 197 19.81 -0.62 -26.44
N LEU A 198 18.64 -1.05 -26.90
CA LEU A 198 18.03 -2.29 -26.40
C LEU A 198 18.44 -3.49 -27.28
N LYS A 199 18.95 -4.53 -26.64
CA LYS A 199 19.38 -5.80 -27.34
C LYS A 199 18.22 -6.64 -27.86
N LYS A 200 17.00 -6.40 -27.38
CA LYS A 200 15.76 -7.07 -27.81
C LYS A 200 14.70 -6.02 -28.11
N PRO A 201 13.90 -6.18 -29.17
CA PRO A 201 12.79 -5.30 -29.43
C PRO A 201 11.84 -5.32 -28.21
N PHE A 202 11.42 -4.16 -27.78
CA PHE A 202 10.38 -4.04 -26.77
C PHE A 202 9.05 -4.49 -27.40
N ALA A 203 8.18 -5.14 -26.61
CA ALA A 203 6.87 -5.55 -27.10
C ALA A 203 6.11 -4.32 -27.60
N GLU A 204 5.53 -4.40 -28.80
CA GLU A 204 4.83 -3.28 -29.46
C GLU A 204 3.61 -2.79 -28.67
N ASP A 205 3.14 -3.58 -27.69
CA ASP A 205 1.98 -3.31 -26.84
C ASP A 205 2.27 -2.41 -25.63
N CYS A 206 3.52 -1.97 -25.43
CA CYS A 206 3.87 -1.06 -24.36
C CYS A 206 3.48 0.38 -24.70
N THR A 207 2.51 0.92 -23.97
CA THR A 207 2.15 2.34 -24.05
C THR A 207 3.04 3.13 -23.09
N LEU A 208 3.76 4.14 -23.61
CA LEU A 208 4.44 5.14 -22.80
C LEU A 208 3.39 6.07 -22.18
N LEU A 209 3.47 6.22 -20.87
CA LEU A 209 2.68 7.20 -20.11
C LEU A 209 3.36 8.55 -20.10
#